data_f53c337044eb8ff78867b9949031ec2f
#
_entry.id   f53c337044eb8ff78867b9949031ec2f
#
_cell.length_a   1.000
_cell.length_b   1.000
_cell.length_c   1.000
_cell.angle_alpha   90.00
_cell.angle_beta   90.00
_cell.angle_gamma   90.00
#
_symmetry.space_group_name_H-M   'P 1'
#
loop_
_entity.id
_entity.type
_entity.pdbx_description
1 polymer ?
#
loop_
_entity_poly.entity_id
_entity_poly.type
_entity_poly.pdbx_seq_one_letter_code
_entity_poly.pdbx_strand_id
1 'polypeptide(L)'
;TYSPANQSRHNRRYRRKLTRSLLGQKTHPVGYRLIVNKDWSSNWFAPKNNYRNELEEDVRIRKYISHRLPNAGISKVEIARTSKKVMITIYTARPGIVIGRGGEEVNRLKKELRQLTGKKDAQINISEVKRPELDAALVGSNIAHQLKKKISYRRVVNKTIQSTMRMGAKGIRINVAGRLGGVEIARSEKFSAGSV
;
A
#
# COMPACT_ATOMS: atom_id res chain seq x y z
N THR A 1 12.71 36.73 -17.64
CA THR A 1 12.85 37.45 -16.35
C THR A 1 11.74 37.01 -15.41
N TYR A 2 12.07 36.08 -14.51
CA TYR A 2 11.17 35.56 -13.46
C TYR A 2 11.06 36.60 -12.34
N SER A 3 9.88 37.22 -12.18
CA SER A 3 9.62 38.24 -11.17
C SER A 3 9.52 37.60 -9.77
N PRO A 4 10.22 38.11 -8.73
CA PRO A 4 10.18 37.61 -7.36
C PRO A 4 8.79 37.67 -6.69
N ALA A 5 7.86 38.44 -7.22
CA ALA A 5 6.47 38.52 -6.76
C ALA A 5 5.67 37.21 -6.96
N ASN A 6 6.06 36.37 -7.91
CA ASN A 6 5.35 35.10 -8.21
C ASN A 6 5.75 33.97 -7.23
N GLN A 7 6.97 34.00 -6.70
CA GLN A 7 7.42 33.02 -5.68
C GLN A 7 6.74 33.25 -4.32
N SER A 8 6.46 34.53 -3.97
CA SER A 8 5.80 34.83 -2.69
C SER A 8 4.33 34.39 -2.65
N ARG A 9 3.62 34.44 -3.80
CA ARG A 9 2.22 33.98 -3.92
C ARG A 9 2.12 32.43 -3.88
N HIS A 10 3.09 31.75 -4.46
CA HIS A 10 3.12 30.27 -4.45
C HIS A 10 3.41 29.74 -3.04
N ASN A 11 4.34 30.35 -2.33
CA ASN A 11 4.68 30.01 -0.94
C ASN A 11 3.53 30.31 0.05
N ARG A 12 2.75 31.38 -0.17
CA ARG A 12 1.55 31.68 0.66
C ARG A 12 0.43 30.65 0.43
N ARG A 13 0.23 30.15 -0.78
CA ARG A 13 -0.76 29.10 -1.05
C ARG A 13 -0.34 27.75 -0.44
N TYR A 14 0.96 27.43 -0.44
CA TYR A 14 1.49 26.23 0.21
C TYR A 14 1.35 26.31 1.74
N ARG A 15 1.68 27.46 2.35
CA ARG A 15 1.47 27.66 3.80
C ARG A 15 -0.01 27.60 4.20
N ARG A 16 -0.93 28.15 3.41
CA ARG A 16 -2.36 28.04 3.69
C ARG A 16 -2.91 26.61 3.57
N LYS A 17 -2.36 25.78 2.69
CA LYS A 17 -2.71 24.34 2.63
C LYS A 17 -2.16 23.57 3.84
N LEU A 18 -0.96 23.87 4.31
CA LEU A 18 -0.37 23.28 5.50
C LEU A 18 -1.12 23.65 6.78
N THR A 19 -1.53 24.90 6.94
CA THR A 19 -2.29 25.34 8.14
C THR A 19 -3.72 24.77 8.19
N ARG A 20 -4.36 24.51 7.05
CA ARG A 20 -5.66 23.83 7.02
C ARG A 20 -5.59 22.34 7.39
N SER A 21 -4.46 21.67 7.20
CA SER A 21 -4.27 20.27 7.59
C SER A 21 -3.97 20.07 9.07
N LEU A 22 -3.65 21.16 9.81
CA LEU A 22 -3.35 21.12 11.25
C LEU A 22 -4.62 21.13 12.13
N LEU A 23 -5.78 21.45 11.57
CA LEU A 23 -7.05 21.37 12.28
C LEU A 23 -7.64 19.96 12.14
N GLY A 24 -7.66 19.20 13.21
CA GLY A 24 -8.12 17.81 13.24
C GLY A 24 -7.00 16.80 13.06
N GLN A 25 -5.96 16.92 13.84
CA GLN A 25 -4.81 16.00 13.86
C GLN A 25 -5.25 14.60 14.27
N LYS A 26 -5.11 13.65 13.36
CA LYS A 26 -5.32 12.23 13.65
C LYS A 26 -3.96 11.53 13.64
N THR A 27 -3.66 10.81 14.70
CA THR A 27 -2.46 9.98 14.78
C THR A 27 -2.52 8.89 13.70
N HIS A 28 -1.37 8.62 13.08
CA HIS A 28 -1.27 7.55 12.10
C HIS A 28 -1.56 6.19 12.78
N PRO A 29 -2.54 5.41 12.33
CA PRO A 29 -3.00 4.22 13.06
C PRO A 29 -1.93 3.14 13.20
N VAL A 30 -1.08 2.96 12.20
CA VAL A 30 0.05 2.01 12.28
C VAL A 30 1.13 2.55 13.20
N GLY A 31 1.49 3.85 13.08
CA GLY A 31 2.49 4.48 13.95
C GLY A 31 2.15 4.42 15.43
N TYR A 32 0.87 4.61 15.77
CA TYR A 32 0.39 4.50 17.16
C TYR A 32 0.53 3.07 17.73
N ARG A 33 0.47 2.05 16.87
CA ARG A 33 0.49 0.63 17.27
C ARG A 33 1.85 -0.04 17.05
N LEU A 34 2.85 0.69 16.61
CA LEU A 34 4.22 0.18 16.51
C LEU A 34 4.71 -0.28 17.89
N ILE A 35 5.46 -1.38 17.91
CA ILE A 35 6.00 -2.04 19.11
C ILE A 35 4.93 -2.80 19.92
N VAL A 36 3.68 -2.32 19.97
CA VAL A 36 2.61 -2.99 20.72
C VAL A 36 2.08 -4.23 19.98
N ASN A 37 1.60 -4.06 18.75
CA ASN A 37 1.03 -5.15 17.93
C ASN A 37 1.30 -5.01 16.43
N LYS A 38 2.10 -4.03 16.02
CA LYS A 38 2.53 -3.81 14.64
C LYS A 38 4.04 -3.64 14.62
N ASP A 39 4.66 -4.27 13.63
CA ASP A 39 6.07 -4.10 13.31
C ASP A 39 6.30 -3.10 12.19
N TRP A 40 7.55 -2.67 12.06
CA TRP A 40 7.99 -1.79 11.00
C TRP A 40 7.91 -2.50 9.63
N SER A 41 7.47 -1.79 8.62
CA SER A 41 7.51 -2.30 7.25
C SER A 41 8.88 -2.18 6.60
N SER A 42 9.77 -1.38 7.17
CA SER A 42 11.18 -1.27 6.79
C SER A 42 12.02 -1.44 8.05
N ASN A 43 12.87 -2.46 8.07
CA ASN A 43 13.71 -2.81 9.22
C ASN A 43 15.18 -2.62 8.84
N TRP A 44 15.68 -1.39 9.01
CA TRP A 44 17.05 -1.01 8.74
C TRP A 44 17.40 0.31 9.44
N PHE A 45 18.69 0.53 9.61
CA PHE A 45 19.25 1.77 10.13
C PHE A 45 20.28 2.33 9.16
N ALA A 46 20.26 3.63 8.95
CA ALA A 46 21.26 4.34 8.16
C ALA A 46 21.69 5.65 8.83
N PRO A 47 22.96 6.05 8.70
CA PRO A 47 23.43 7.36 9.14
C PRO A 47 22.73 8.47 8.34
N LYS A 48 22.66 9.67 8.92
CA LYS A 48 21.92 10.83 8.38
C LYS A 48 22.21 11.11 6.89
N ASN A 49 23.46 10.95 6.48
CA ASN A 49 23.89 11.23 5.09
C ASN A 49 23.31 10.22 4.08
N ASN A 50 23.15 8.96 4.47
CA ASN A 50 22.69 7.89 3.56
C ASN A 50 21.18 7.62 3.70
N TYR A 51 20.55 8.10 4.77
CA TYR A 51 19.15 7.85 5.08
C TYR A 51 18.21 8.20 3.91
N ARG A 52 18.42 9.37 3.29
CA ARG A 52 17.63 9.83 2.15
C ARG A 52 17.67 8.84 0.99
N ASN A 53 18.86 8.39 0.64
CA ASN A 53 19.05 7.51 -0.52
C ASN A 53 18.41 6.15 -0.28
N GLU A 54 18.58 5.58 0.91
CA GLU A 54 17.98 4.29 1.25
C GLU A 54 16.46 4.35 1.35
N LEU A 55 15.90 5.44 1.87
CA LEU A 55 14.46 5.67 1.90
C LEU A 55 13.88 5.80 0.48
N GLU A 56 14.57 6.52 -0.41
CA GLU A 56 14.15 6.66 -1.81
C GLU A 56 14.18 5.32 -2.54
N GLU A 57 15.20 4.50 -2.32
CA GLU A 57 15.26 3.14 -2.84
C GLU A 57 14.08 2.29 -2.34
N ASP A 58 13.73 2.33 -1.05
CA ASP A 58 12.60 1.59 -0.51
C ASP A 58 11.27 1.98 -1.18
N VAL A 59 11.06 3.27 -1.37
CA VAL A 59 9.86 3.78 -2.06
C VAL A 59 9.83 3.31 -3.52
N ARG A 60 10.98 3.32 -4.22
CA ARG A 60 11.10 2.82 -5.58
C ARG A 60 10.81 1.32 -5.67
N ILE A 61 11.39 0.52 -4.76
CA ILE A 61 11.16 -0.93 -4.68
C ILE A 61 9.67 -1.24 -4.49
N ARG A 62 9.00 -0.59 -3.52
CA ARG A 62 7.57 -0.81 -3.25
C ARG A 62 6.69 -0.45 -4.44
N LYS A 63 6.94 0.70 -5.07
CA LYS A 63 6.23 1.13 -6.28
C LYS A 63 6.46 0.15 -7.43
N TYR A 64 7.69 -0.28 -7.63
CA TYR A 64 8.05 -1.22 -8.68
C TYR A 64 7.32 -2.56 -8.52
N ILE A 65 7.37 -3.16 -7.33
CA ILE A 65 6.70 -4.43 -7.03
C ILE A 65 5.18 -4.31 -7.24
N SER A 66 4.56 -3.24 -6.75
CA SER A 66 3.12 -3.01 -6.92
C SER A 66 2.72 -2.85 -8.38
N HIS A 67 3.58 -2.22 -9.20
CA HIS A 67 3.33 -2.01 -10.63
C HIS A 67 3.57 -3.28 -11.45
N ARG A 68 4.61 -4.03 -11.13
CA ARG A 68 5.01 -5.23 -11.85
C ARG A 68 4.06 -6.41 -11.62
N LEU A 69 3.44 -6.49 -10.46
CA LEU A 69 2.61 -7.61 -10.03
C LEU A 69 1.19 -7.19 -9.62
N PRO A 70 0.39 -6.57 -10.51
CA PRO A 70 -0.93 -6.04 -10.15
C PRO A 70 -1.93 -7.14 -9.78
N ASN A 71 -1.77 -8.35 -10.32
CA ASN A 71 -2.70 -9.48 -10.13
C ASN A 71 -2.29 -10.44 -9.00
N ALA A 72 -1.13 -10.24 -8.40
CA ALA A 72 -0.61 -11.11 -7.35
C ALA A 72 -1.38 -10.99 -6.03
N GLY A 73 -2.13 -9.89 -5.81
CA GLY A 73 -2.79 -9.64 -4.53
C GLY A 73 -1.76 -9.45 -3.41
N ILE A 74 -0.98 -8.38 -3.49
CA ILE A 74 0.04 -8.05 -2.50
C ILE A 74 -0.62 -7.36 -1.31
N SER A 75 -0.44 -7.91 -0.12
CA SER A 75 -0.90 -7.34 1.14
C SER A 75 0.07 -6.27 1.65
N LYS A 76 1.31 -6.68 1.89
CA LYS A 76 2.39 -5.80 2.35
C LYS A 76 3.74 -6.26 1.79
N VAL A 77 4.68 -5.33 1.76
CA VAL A 77 6.08 -5.59 1.41
C VAL A 77 6.94 -5.13 2.58
N GLU A 78 7.70 -6.03 3.16
CA GLU A 78 8.67 -5.75 4.21
C GLU A 78 10.07 -5.74 3.61
N ILE A 79 10.88 -4.77 4.01
CA ILE A 79 12.23 -4.58 3.51
C ILE A 79 13.17 -4.56 4.71
N ALA A 80 14.05 -5.53 4.79
CA ALA A 80 15.14 -5.57 5.74
C ALA A 80 16.47 -5.35 5.02
N ARG A 81 17.31 -4.50 5.56
CA ARG A 81 18.62 -4.19 4.94
C ARG A 81 19.75 -4.55 5.88
N THR A 82 20.74 -5.18 5.33
CA THR A 82 22.05 -5.40 5.92
C THR A 82 23.09 -4.68 5.06
N SER A 83 24.28 -4.45 5.54
CA SER A 83 25.35 -3.74 4.82
C SER A 83 25.58 -4.26 3.39
N LYS A 84 25.40 -5.55 3.14
CA LYS A 84 25.68 -6.21 1.84
C LYS A 84 24.43 -6.72 1.11
N LYS A 85 23.31 -6.92 1.82
CA LYS A 85 22.11 -7.59 1.28
C LYS A 85 20.85 -6.80 1.59
N VAL A 86 19.92 -6.81 0.65
CA VAL A 86 18.56 -6.30 0.84
C VAL A 86 17.61 -7.50 0.78
N MET A 87 16.91 -7.77 1.88
CA MET A 87 15.90 -8.81 1.96
C MET A 87 14.51 -8.18 1.80
N ILE A 88 13.77 -8.66 0.82
CA ILE A 88 12.43 -8.17 0.49
C ILE A 88 11.46 -9.31 0.72
N THR A 89 10.59 -9.19 1.72
CA THR A 89 9.54 -10.16 2.00
C THR A 89 8.22 -9.65 1.45
N ILE A 90 7.65 -10.40 0.50
CA ILE A 90 6.39 -10.06 -0.16
C ILE A 90 5.29 -10.95 0.41
N TYR A 91 4.31 -10.35 1.06
CA TYR A 91 3.11 -11.04 1.53
C TYR A 91 2.04 -10.97 0.45
N THR A 92 1.62 -12.12 -0.04
CA THR A 92 0.72 -12.23 -1.18
C THR A 92 -0.37 -13.27 -0.94
N ALA A 93 -1.56 -13.02 -1.52
CA ALA A 93 -2.65 -14.02 -1.55
C ALA A 93 -2.44 -15.08 -2.63
N ARG A 94 -1.58 -14.83 -3.62
CA ARG A 94 -1.37 -15.73 -4.76
C ARG A 94 0.13 -15.92 -5.03
N PRO A 95 0.82 -16.71 -4.21
CA PRO A 95 2.27 -16.91 -4.34
C PRO A 95 2.68 -17.48 -5.69
N GLY A 96 1.86 -18.33 -6.30
CA GLY A 96 2.16 -18.92 -7.61
C GLY A 96 2.35 -17.90 -8.73
N ILE A 97 1.67 -16.74 -8.70
CA ILE A 97 1.83 -15.68 -9.69
C ILE A 97 3.19 -14.97 -9.51
N VAL A 98 3.65 -14.83 -8.27
CA VAL A 98 4.92 -14.18 -7.96
C VAL A 98 6.10 -15.11 -8.27
N ILE A 99 5.95 -16.40 -7.98
CA ILE A 99 6.97 -17.42 -8.21
C ILE A 99 7.13 -17.68 -9.71
N GLY A 100 6.00 -17.79 -10.42
CA GLY A 100 5.98 -18.15 -11.83
C GLY A 100 6.31 -19.62 -12.09
N ARG A 101 6.30 -20.00 -13.36
CA ARG A 101 6.66 -21.36 -13.77
C ARG A 101 8.16 -21.61 -13.52
N GLY A 102 8.47 -22.66 -12.75
CA GLY A 102 9.87 -23.00 -12.45
C GLY A 102 10.68 -21.91 -11.71
N GLY A 103 10.02 -20.88 -11.14
CA GLY A 103 10.73 -19.79 -10.45
C GLY A 103 11.32 -18.71 -11.36
N GLU A 104 10.99 -18.71 -12.64
CA GLU A 104 11.53 -17.73 -13.61
C GLU A 104 11.15 -16.29 -13.26
N GLU A 105 9.90 -16.06 -12.84
CA GLU A 105 9.44 -14.70 -12.51
C GLU A 105 10.17 -14.13 -11.29
N VAL A 106 10.42 -14.94 -10.26
CA VAL A 106 11.23 -14.51 -9.11
C VAL A 106 12.66 -14.19 -9.53
N ASN A 107 13.26 -15.02 -10.41
CA ASN A 107 14.61 -14.78 -10.88
C ASN A 107 14.70 -13.50 -11.74
N ARG A 108 13.69 -13.24 -12.57
CA ARG A 108 13.59 -11.97 -13.32
C ARG A 108 13.44 -10.78 -12.37
N LEU A 109 12.50 -10.87 -11.43
CA LEU A 109 12.29 -9.85 -10.42
C LEU A 109 13.55 -9.57 -9.59
N LYS A 110 14.31 -10.61 -9.25
CA LYS A 110 15.58 -10.48 -8.53
C LYS A 110 16.63 -9.71 -9.37
N LYS A 111 16.73 -9.97 -10.66
CA LYS A 111 17.63 -9.25 -11.57
C LYS A 111 17.23 -7.77 -11.69
N GLU A 112 15.93 -7.50 -11.89
CA GLU A 112 15.38 -6.16 -12.02
C GLU A 112 15.57 -5.34 -10.72
N LEU A 113 15.34 -5.95 -9.55
CA LEU A 113 15.57 -5.31 -8.26
C LEU A 113 17.05 -5.02 -7.97
N ARG A 114 17.96 -5.90 -8.40
CA ARG A 114 19.41 -5.63 -8.32
C ARG A 114 19.82 -4.39 -9.11
N GLN A 115 19.22 -4.16 -10.27
CA GLN A 115 19.46 -2.95 -11.06
C GLN A 115 18.94 -1.69 -10.35
N LEU A 116 17.79 -1.79 -9.66
CA LEU A 116 17.20 -0.68 -8.90
C LEU A 116 17.96 -0.34 -7.62
N THR A 117 18.56 -1.35 -6.95
CA THR A 117 19.25 -1.20 -5.66
C THR A 117 20.75 -0.95 -5.79
N GLY A 118 21.24 -0.59 -6.98
CA GLY A 118 22.64 -0.19 -7.16
C GLY A 118 23.67 -1.27 -6.79
N LYS A 119 23.43 -2.54 -7.13
CA LYS A 119 24.33 -3.70 -6.94
C LYS A 119 24.30 -4.40 -5.57
N LYS A 120 23.46 -4.00 -4.62
CA LYS A 120 23.28 -4.81 -3.41
C LYS A 120 22.61 -6.14 -3.75
N ASP A 121 23.01 -7.20 -3.07
CA ASP A 121 22.41 -8.53 -3.33
C ASP A 121 20.95 -8.52 -2.83
N ALA A 122 20.01 -8.59 -3.78
CA ALA A 122 18.59 -8.60 -3.46
C ALA A 122 18.10 -10.04 -3.25
N GLN A 123 17.62 -10.35 -2.07
CA GLN A 123 16.98 -11.62 -1.74
C GLN A 123 15.47 -11.40 -1.63
N ILE A 124 14.69 -12.24 -2.29
CA ILE A 124 13.22 -12.16 -2.27
C ILE A 124 12.70 -13.36 -1.51
N ASN A 125 11.92 -13.08 -0.46
CA ASN A 125 11.16 -14.06 0.28
C ASN A 125 9.67 -13.87 -0.02
N ILE A 126 8.94 -14.95 -0.26
CA ILE A 126 7.51 -14.91 -0.55
C ILE A 126 6.79 -15.60 0.60
N SER A 127 5.86 -14.87 1.22
CA SER A 127 5.00 -15.37 2.28
C SER A 127 3.55 -15.35 1.84
N GLU A 128 2.87 -16.46 2.04
CA GLU A 128 1.45 -16.59 1.71
C GLU A 128 0.56 -16.05 2.82
N VAL A 129 -0.45 -15.27 2.43
CA VAL A 129 -1.53 -14.86 3.31
C VAL A 129 -2.65 -15.91 3.26
N LYS A 130 -2.72 -16.76 4.30
CA LYS A 130 -3.66 -17.90 4.38
C LYS A 130 -5.14 -17.50 4.26
N ARG A 131 -5.53 -16.31 4.78
CA ARG A 131 -6.90 -15.80 4.78
C ARG A 131 -6.97 -14.41 4.19
N PRO A 132 -7.01 -14.28 2.86
CA PRO A 132 -6.98 -12.98 2.18
C PRO A 132 -8.24 -12.13 2.46
N GLU A 133 -9.37 -12.75 2.81
CA GLU A 133 -10.61 -12.05 3.13
C GLU A 133 -10.57 -11.29 4.47
N LEU A 134 -9.62 -11.63 5.35
CA LEU A 134 -9.42 -10.93 6.61
C LEU A 134 -8.39 -9.79 6.50
N ASP A 135 -7.68 -9.70 5.39
CA ASP A 135 -6.70 -8.65 5.16
C ASP A 135 -7.35 -7.44 4.48
N ALA A 136 -7.34 -6.31 5.18
CA ALA A 136 -7.98 -5.09 4.71
C ALA A 136 -7.39 -4.54 3.39
N ALA A 137 -6.08 -4.71 3.17
CA ALA A 137 -5.41 -4.25 1.96
C ALA A 137 -5.86 -5.07 0.73
N LEU A 138 -5.94 -6.39 0.89
CA LEU A 138 -6.40 -7.31 -0.16
C LEU A 138 -7.88 -7.11 -0.47
N VAL A 139 -8.71 -6.97 0.56
CA VAL A 139 -10.14 -6.69 0.41
C VAL A 139 -10.36 -5.37 -0.31
N GLY A 140 -9.64 -4.30 0.07
CA GLY A 140 -9.72 -3.00 -0.60
C GLY A 140 -9.29 -3.06 -2.07
N SER A 141 -8.21 -3.77 -2.37
CA SER A 141 -7.74 -4.00 -3.75
C SER A 141 -8.76 -4.77 -4.59
N ASN A 142 -9.38 -5.80 -4.02
CA ASN A 142 -10.41 -6.58 -4.70
C ASN A 142 -11.65 -5.73 -5.03
N ILE A 143 -12.12 -4.91 -4.07
CA ILE A 143 -13.22 -3.97 -4.30
C ILE A 143 -12.86 -3.00 -5.43
N ALA A 144 -11.66 -2.39 -5.38
CA ALA A 144 -11.19 -1.47 -6.40
C ALA A 144 -11.15 -2.12 -7.80
N HIS A 145 -10.70 -3.38 -7.89
CA HIS A 145 -10.67 -4.13 -9.14
C HIS A 145 -12.07 -4.40 -9.70
N GLN A 146 -13.05 -4.74 -8.84
CA GLN A 146 -14.43 -4.96 -9.25
C GLN A 146 -15.11 -3.66 -9.70
N LEU A 147 -14.81 -2.53 -9.02
CA LEU A 147 -15.31 -1.21 -9.43
C LEU A 147 -14.75 -0.77 -10.79
N LYS A 148 -13.48 -1.07 -11.09
CA LYS A 148 -12.90 -0.86 -12.44
C LYS A 148 -13.66 -1.62 -13.52
N LYS A 149 -14.21 -2.78 -13.21
CA LYS A 149 -15.08 -3.58 -14.10
C LYS A 149 -16.51 -3.05 -14.21
N LYS A 150 -16.79 -1.84 -13.70
CA LYS A 150 -18.09 -1.17 -13.72
C LYS A 150 -19.22 -1.94 -13.01
N ILE A 151 -18.89 -2.80 -12.05
CA ILE A 151 -19.89 -3.48 -11.22
C ILE A 151 -20.45 -2.49 -10.20
N SER A 152 -21.76 -2.56 -9.90
CA SER A 152 -22.41 -1.70 -8.92
C SER A 152 -21.70 -1.77 -7.55
N TYR A 153 -21.28 -0.61 -7.03
CA TYR A 153 -20.55 -0.53 -5.77
C TYR A 153 -21.30 -1.13 -4.58
N ARG A 154 -22.62 -0.95 -4.51
CA ARG A 154 -23.45 -1.53 -3.44
C ARG A 154 -23.40 -3.06 -3.44
N ARG A 155 -23.52 -3.67 -4.62
CA ARG A 155 -23.42 -5.13 -4.79
C ARG A 155 -22.05 -5.65 -4.39
N VAL A 156 -20.98 -4.97 -4.82
CA VAL A 156 -19.60 -5.36 -4.50
C VAL A 156 -19.36 -5.28 -3.00
N VAL A 157 -19.73 -4.17 -2.37
CA VAL A 157 -19.51 -3.95 -0.94
C VAL A 157 -20.28 -4.96 -0.10
N ASN A 158 -21.57 -5.16 -0.37
CA ASN A 158 -22.40 -6.12 0.38
C ASN A 158 -21.86 -7.55 0.26
N LYS A 159 -21.47 -7.99 -0.97
CA LYS A 159 -20.85 -9.29 -1.17
C LYS A 159 -19.55 -9.45 -0.39
N THR A 160 -18.72 -8.40 -0.38
CA THR A 160 -17.45 -8.41 0.34
C THR A 160 -17.67 -8.50 1.84
N ILE A 161 -18.61 -7.72 2.38
CA ILE A 161 -18.97 -7.76 3.81
C ILE A 161 -19.41 -9.18 4.20
N GLN A 162 -20.31 -9.78 3.42
CA GLN A 162 -20.81 -11.14 3.70
C GLN A 162 -19.65 -12.17 3.66
N SER A 163 -18.75 -12.07 2.67
CA SER A 163 -17.59 -12.96 2.59
C SER A 163 -16.68 -12.82 3.80
N THR A 164 -16.34 -11.58 4.18
CA THR A 164 -15.45 -11.30 5.32
C THR A 164 -16.06 -11.77 6.66
N MET A 165 -17.35 -11.52 6.87
CA MET A 165 -18.06 -11.98 8.07
C MET A 165 -18.15 -13.50 8.14
N ARG A 166 -18.35 -14.18 7.00
CA ARG A 166 -18.36 -15.66 6.93
C ARG A 166 -17.02 -16.27 7.30
N MET A 167 -15.92 -15.57 7.00
CA MET A 167 -14.56 -16.00 7.37
C MET A 167 -14.20 -15.73 8.84
N GLY A 168 -15.15 -15.25 9.64
CA GLY A 168 -15.01 -15.05 11.07
C GLY A 168 -14.43 -13.71 11.50
N ALA A 169 -14.55 -12.68 10.69
CA ALA A 169 -14.23 -11.32 11.12
C ALA A 169 -15.20 -10.85 12.20
N LYS A 170 -14.71 -10.18 13.25
CA LYS A 170 -15.54 -9.57 14.30
C LYS A 170 -16.36 -8.40 13.79
N GLY A 171 -15.86 -7.71 12.79
CA GLY A 171 -16.54 -6.59 12.15
C GLY A 171 -15.71 -6.01 11.01
N ILE A 172 -16.40 -5.32 10.12
CA ILE A 172 -15.81 -4.66 8.97
C ILE A 172 -16.49 -3.31 8.74
N ARG A 173 -15.68 -2.31 8.35
CA ARG A 173 -16.14 -1.01 7.89
C ARG A 173 -15.51 -0.68 6.56
N ILE A 174 -16.33 -0.38 5.56
CA ILE A 174 -15.91 0.03 4.22
C ILE A 174 -16.45 1.43 3.95
N ASN A 175 -15.58 2.33 3.54
CA ASN A 175 -15.96 3.67 3.10
C ASN A 175 -15.65 3.81 1.61
N VAL A 176 -16.67 4.12 0.82
CA VAL A 176 -16.55 4.34 -0.63
C VAL A 176 -16.87 5.80 -0.90
N ALA A 177 -15.96 6.52 -1.54
CA ALA A 177 -16.11 7.93 -1.86
C ALA A 177 -15.82 8.21 -3.33
N GLY A 178 -16.55 9.14 -3.90
CA GLY A 178 -16.40 9.56 -5.29
C GLY A 178 -17.75 9.86 -5.94
N ARG A 179 -17.79 9.88 -7.27
CA ARG A 179 -19.02 10.04 -8.07
C ARG A 179 -19.76 8.70 -8.16
N LEU A 180 -20.37 8.29 -7.05
CA LEU A 180 -21.01 6.98 -6.89
C LEU A 180 -22.26 6.90 -7.78
N GLY A 181 -22.30 5.87 -8.65
CA GLY A 181 -23.41 5.68 -9.60
C GLY A 181 -23.44 6.70 -10.74
N GLY A 182 -22.38 7.47 -10.98
CA GLY A 182 -22.29 8.45 -12.06
C GLY A 182 -22.89 9.82 -11.74
N VAL A 183 -23.27 10.07 -10.47
CA VAL A 183 -23.79 11.38 -10.05
C VAL A 183 -22.74 12.49 -10.21
N GLU A 184 -23.20 13.69 -10.48
CA GLU A 184 -22.31 14.84 -10.71
C GLU A 184 -21.53 15.25 -9.45
N ILE A 185 -22.20 15.25 -8.29
CA ILE A 185 -21.60 15.62 -7.00
C ILE A 185 -21.03 14.38 -6.32
N ALA A 186 -19.76 14.44 -5.92
CA ALA A 186 -19.11 13.37 -5.18
C ALA A 186 -19.78 13.13 -3.81
N ARG A 187 -20.01 11.86 -3.49
CA ARG A 187 -20.61 11.42 -2.22
C ARG A 187 -19.67 10.44 -1.53
N SER A 188 -19.86 10.29 -0.22
CA SER A 188 -19.16 9.29 0.59
C SER A 188 -20.20 8.43 1.30
N GLU A 189 -20.19 7.13 1.03
CA GLU A 189 -21.07 6.16 1.68
C GLU A 189 -20.23 5.23 2.57
N LYS A 190 -20.74 4.99 3.78
CA LYS A 190 -20.12 4.10 4.77
C LYS A 190 -20.99 2.88 4.96
N PHE A 191 -20.38 1.73 4.89
CA PHE A 191 -21.00 0.44 5.14
C PHE A 191 -20.27 -0.23 6.30
N SER A 192 -21.00 -0.74 7.27
CA SER A 192 -20.42 -1.44 8.42
C SER A 192 -21.26 -2.65 8.79
N ALA A 193 -20.60 -3.68 9.29
CA ALA A 193 -21.22 -4.87 9.84
C ALA A 193 -20.39 -5.40 11.01
N GLY A 194 -21.06 -5.95 12.03
CA GLY A 194 -20.41 -6.44 13.24
C GLY A 194 -19.93 -5.33 14.18
N SER A 195 -18.99 -5.69 15.05
CA SER A 195 -18.39 -4.78 16.02
C SER A 195 -17.27 -3.97 15.37
N VAL A 196 -17.50 -2.68 15.16
CA VAL A 196 -16.56 -1.77 14.50
C VAL A 196 -16.37 -0.49 15.31
#